data_3d80cfd117686188507c7accfe30fef5
#
_entry.id   3d80cfd117686188507c7accfe30fef5
#
_cell.length_a   1.000
_cell.length_b   1.000
_cell.length_c   1.000
_cell.angle_alpha   90.00
_cell.angle_beta   90.00
_cell.angle_gamma   90.00
#
_symmetry.space_group_name_H-M   'P 1'
#
loop_
_entity.id
_entity.type
_entity.pdbx_description
1 polymer ?
#
loop_
_entity_poly.entity_id
_entity_poly.type
_entity_poly.pdbx_seq_one_letter_code
_entity_poly.pdbx_strand_id
1 'polypeptide(L)'
;MLSADALKKIDREIAKYPPDQKRSAVMAALAIAQDEKGWLSTEVMDAVASYLDMPPIAVYEVATFYEMYNTKPTGKYKLALCTNLPCALHDAAKAAAHLQQKLGIGFGETTADGLFTLKQGECFGACGDAPVLLVNNKRLCSWMHPEALDGLLAELSAEAKR
;
A
#
# COMPACT_ATOMS: atom_id res chain seq x y z
N MET A 1 -5.54 -13.15 -14.87
CA MET A 1 -6.60 -12.26 -15.42
C MET A 1 -7.33 -11.56 -14.27
N LEU A 2 -7.77 -10.31 -14.49
CA LEU A 2 -8.63 -9.57 -13.56
C LEU A 2 -10.07 -10.10 -13.63
N SER A 3 -10.80 -10.03 -12.51
CA SER A 3 -12.21 -10.44 -12.46
C SER A 3 -13.13 -9.47 -13.22
N ALA A 4 -14.31 -9.94 -13.59
CA ALA A 4 -15.33 -9.08 -14.20
C ALA A 4 -15.71 -7.88 -13.32
N ASP A 5 -15.67 -8.05 -11.98
CA ASP A 5 -15.95 -6.97 -11.04
C ASP A 5 -14.83 -5.92 -11.00
N ALA A 6 -13.57 -6.35 -11.05
CA ALA A 6 -12.45 -5.43 -11.15
C ALA A 6 -12.52 -4.63 -12.47
N LEU A 7 -12.79 -5.30 -13.59
CA LEU A 7 -12.95 -4.64 -14.89
C LEU A 7 -14.09 -3.61 -14.89
N LYS A 8 -15.26 -3.93 -14.31
CA LYS A 8 -16.35 -2.96 -14.14
C LYS A 8 -15.96 -1.75 -13.30
N LYS A 9 -15.15 -1.95 -12.25
CA LYS A 9 -14.62 -0.82 -11.45
C LYS A 9 -13.66 0.04 -12.29
N ILE A 10 -12.78 -0.60 -13.06
CA ILE A 10 -11.85 0.10 -13.96
C ILE A 10 -12.63 0.90 -15.02
N ASP A 11 -13.70 0.34 -15.60
CA ASP A 11 -14.55 1.06 -16.56
C ASP A 11 -15.17 2.33 -15.98
N ARG A 12 -15.58 2.29 -14.70
CA ARG A 12 -16.08 3.49 -14.02
C ARG A 12 -15.01 4.56 -13.85
N GLU A 13 -13.75 4.16 -13.65
CA GLU A 13 -12.64 5.10 -13.58
C GLU A 13 -12.31 5.67 -14.97
N ILE A 14 -12.31 4.85 -16.01
CA ILE A 14 -12.12 5.28 -17.40
C ILE A 14 -13.18 6.31 -17.79
N ALA A 15 -14.45 6.10 -17.42
CA ALA A 15 -15.56 6.98 -17.75
C ALA A 15 -15.45 8.41 -17.16
N LYS A 16 -14.51 8.64 -16.24
CA LYS A 16 -14.23 9.99 -15.70
C LYS A 16 -13.36 10.84 -16.63
N TYR A 17 -12.79 10.27 -17.68
CA TYR A 17 -11.88 10.92 -18.62
C TYR A 17 -12.49 11.00 -20.01
N PRO A 18 -12.01 11.89 -20.87
CA PRO A 18 -12.40 11.90 -22.29
C PRO A 18 -12.12 10.57 -22.97
N PRO A 19 -12.88 10.18 -24.00
CA PRO A 19 -12.76 8.87 -24.67
C PRO A 19 -11.37 8.54 -25.20
N ASP A 20 -10.61 9.56 -25.62
CA ASP A 20 -9.24 9.47 -26.13
C ASP A 20 -8.17 9.43 -25.01
N GLN A 21 -8.57 9.58 -23.74
CA GLN A 21 -7.69 9.66 -22.56
C GLN A 21 -7.85 8.45 -21.61
N LYS A 22 -8.21 7.29 -22.13
CA LYS A 22 -8.38 6.04 -21.36
C LYS A 22 -7.16 5.71 -20.47
N ARG A 23 -5.96 5.98 -20.96
CA ARG A 23 -4.70 5.81 -20.23
C ARG A 23 -4.62 6.60 -18.91
N SER A 24 -5.36 7.70 -18.77
CA SER A 24 -5.38 8.50 -17.55
C SER A 24 -5.95 7.75 -16.34
N ALA A 25 -6.67 6.65 -16.57
CA ALA A 25 -7.19 5.79 -15.51
C ALA A 25 -6.15 4.79 -14.96
N VAL A 26 -4.88 4.80 -15.44
CA VAL A 26 -3.86 3.79 -15.09
C VAL A 26 -3.62 3.67 -13.58
N MET A 27 -3.57 4.77 -12.86
CA MET A 27 -3.35 4.74 -11.42
C MET A 27 -4.51 4.05 -10.69
N ALA A 28 -5.74 4.39 -11.04
CA ALA A 28 -6.92 3.77 -10.46
C ALA A 28 -7.02 2.28 -10.84
N ALA A 29 -6.72 1.94 -12.10
CA ALA A 29 -6.72 0.56 -12.57
C ALA A 29 -5.70 -0.31 -11.82
N LEU A 30 -4.48 0.19 -11.60
CA LEU A 30 -3.45 -0.48 -10.80
C LEU A 30 -3.89 -0.66 -9.34
N ALA A 31 -4.51 0.35 -8.73
CA ALA A 31 -5.02 0.25 -7.36
C ALA A 31 -6.12 -0.82 -7.24
N ILE A 32 -7.07 -0.86 -8.19
CA ILE A 32 -8.14 -1.86 -8.23
C ILE A 32 -7.56 -3.27 -8.45
N ALA A 33 -6.58 -3.40 -9.36
CA ALA A 33 -5.90 -4.67 -9.61
C ALA A 33 -5.13 -5.17 -8.38
N GLN A 34 -4.44 -4.27 -7.69
CA GLN A 34 -3.73 -4.58 -6.44
C GLN A 34 -4.69 -4.99 -5.31
N ASP A 35 -5.83 -4.31 -5.18
CA ASP A 35 -6.85 -4.66 -4.17
C ASP A 35 -7.41 -6.08 -4.41
N GLU A 36 -7.52 -6.52 -5.66
CA GLU A 36 -7.97 -7.87 -6.00
C GLU A 36 -6.89 -8.93 -5.79
N LYS A 37 -5.65 -8.63 -6.18
CA LYS A 37 -4.55 -9.62 -6.24
C LYS A 37 -3.60 -9.57 -5.03
N GLY A 38 -3.71 -8.54 -4.19
CA GLY A 38 -2.81 -8.28 -3.06
C GLY A 38 -1.52 -7.55 -3.46
N TRP A 39 -1.03 -7.78 -4.68
CA TRP A 39 0.16 -7.14 -5.25
C TRP A 39 0.11 -7.14 -6.78
N LEU A 40 0.98 -6.36 -7.41
CA LEU A 40 1.07 -6.20 -8.86
C LEU A 40 2.21 -7.06 -9.42
N SER A 41 1.90 -8.32 -9.78
CA SER A 41 2.84 -9.13 -10.56
C SER A 41 2.97 -8.59 -11.99
N THR A 42 4.00 -9.04 -12.72
CA THR A 42 4.18 -8.69 -14.14
C THR A 42 2.93 -8.99 -14.95
N GLU A 43 2.32 -10.16 -14.75
CA GLU A 43 1.11 -10.58 -15.47
C GLU A 43 -0.10 -9.69 -15.13
N VAL A 44 -0.18 -9.18 -13.90
CA VAL A 44 -1.26 -8.25 -13.48
C VAL A 44 -1.06 -6.88 -14.13
N MET A 45 0.18 -6.39 -14.16
CA MET A 45 0.51 -5.11 -14.80
C MET A 45 0.30 -5.19 -16.32
N ASP A 46 0.66 -6.31 -16.97
CA ASP A 46 0.43 -6.55 -18.39
C ASP A 46 -1.07 -6.61 -18.72
N ALA A 47 -1.87 -7.21 -17.84
CA ALA A 47 -3.32 -7.23 -18.00
C ALA A 47 -3.93 -5.82 -17.92
N VAL A 48 -3.45 -4.98 -17.01
CA VAL A 48 -3.85 -3.57 -16.93
C VAL A 48 -3.43 -2.80 -18.18
N ALA A 49 -2.19 -2.99 -18.63
CA ALA A 49 -1.66 -2.36 -19.84
C ALA A 49 -2.52 -2.69 -21.08
N SER A 50 -2.78 -3.97 -21.27
CA SER A 50 -3.63 -4.46 -22.38
C SER A 50 -5.05 -3.88 -22.30
N TYR A 51 -5.63 -3.81 -21.11
CA TYR A 51 -6.99 -3.29 -20.91
C TYR A 51 -7.10 -1.79 -21.22
N LEU A 52 -6.05 -1.03 -20.91
CA LEU A 52 -6.00 0.43 -21.12
C LEU A 52 -5.41 0.82 -22.48
N ASP A 53 -5.06 -0.13 -23.37
CA ASP A 53 -4.37 0.10 -24.64
C ASP A 53 -3.04 0.85 -24.46
N MET A 54 -2.27 0.49 -23.41
CA MET A 54 -0.98 1.11 -23.06
C MET A 54 0.17 0.15 -23.35
N PRO A 55 1.36 0.66 -23.70
CA PRO A 55 2.57 -0.16 -23.68
C PRO A 55 2.83 -0.68 -22.25
N PRO A 56 3.20 -1.96 -22.03
CA PRO A 56 3.49 -2.51 -20.71
C PRO A 56 4.47 -1.68 -19.90
N ILE A 57 5.54 -1.18 -20.54
CA ILE A 57 6.56 -0.36 -19.88
C ILE A 57 5.97 0.90 -19.24
N ALA A 58 4.99 1.56 -19.86
CA ALA A 58 4.36 2.76 -19.30
C ALA A 58 3.55 2.45 -18.03
N VAL A 59 2.97 1.25 -17.94
CA VAL A 59 2.30 0.79 -16.70
C VAL A 59 3.32 0.44 -15.63
N TYR A 60 4.44 -0.19 -16.00
CA TYR A 60 5.54 -0.50 -15.08
C TYR A 60 6.17 0.76 -14.49
N GLU A 61 6.36 1.80 -15.29
CA GLU A 61 6.84 3.10 -14.84
C GLU A 61 5.95 3.66 -13.71
N VAL A 62 4.64 3.64 -13.88
CA VAL A 62 3.69 4.09 -12.85
C VAL A 62 3.74 3.19 -11.62
N ALA A 63 3.71 1.87 -11.79
CA ALA A 63 3.68 0.92 -10.69
C ALA A 63 4.96 0.94 -9.85
N THR A 64 6.12 1.25 -10.44
CA THR A 64 7.41 1.31 -9.75
C THR A 64 7.71 2.69 -9.18
N PHE A 65 7.10 3.74 -9.72
CA PHE A 65 7.32 5.10 -9.25
C PHE A 65 6.58 5.41 -7.95
N TYR A 66 5.33 4.96 -7.81
CA TYR A 66 4.49 5.30 -6.66
C TYR A 66 4.57 4.22 -5.57
N GLU A 67 4.94 4.61 -4.35
CA GLU A 67 5.10 3.71 -3.21
C GLU A 67 3.81 3.00 -2.74
N MET A 68 2.65 3.49 -3.15
CA MET A 68 1.37 2.86 -2.84
C MET A 68 1.22 1.49 -3.50
N TYR A 69 1.97 1.23 -4.58
CA TYR A 69 1.93 -0.05 -5.28
C TYR A 69 2.95 -1.03 -4.71
N ASN A 70 2.56 -2.30 -4.70
CA ASN A 70 3.37 -3.41 -4.25
C ASN A 70 3.75 -4.28 -5.45
N THR A 71 4.98 -4.17 -5.91
CA THR A 71 5.51 -4.97 -7.03
C THR A 71 6.08 -6.32 -6.58
N LYS A 72 5.99 -6.61 -5.29
CA LYS A 72 6.34 -7.89 -4.66
C LYS A 72 5.23 -8.32 -3.72
N PRO A 73 5.08 -9.62 -3.43
CA PRO A 73 4.12 -10.12 -2.45
C PRO A 73 4.26 -9.39 -1.11
N THR A 74 3.13 -9.04 -0.51
CA THR A 74 3.06 -8.45 0.83
C THR A 74 2.22 -9.33 1.74
N GLY A 75 2.37 -9.15 3.04
CA GLY A 75 1.50 -9.76 4.03
C GLY A 75 0.06 -9.20 3.95
N LYS A 76 -0.83 -9.82 4.72
CA LYS A 76 -2.24 -9.39 4.82
C LYS A 76 -2.37 -7.91 5.20
N TYR A 77 -1.49 -7.43 6.06
CA TYR A 77 -1.42 -6.03 6.48
C TYR A 77 -0.05 -5.43 6.14
N LYS A 78 -0.03 -4.47 5.24
CA LYS A 78 1.12 -3.61 4.97
C LYS A 78 1.08 -2.42 5.92
N LEU A 79 2.08 -2.30 6.77
CA LEU A 79 2.26 -1.23 7.74
C LEU A 79 3.32 -0.26 7.21
N ALA A 80 2.92 0.88 6.69
CA ALA A 80 3.83 1.91 6.22
C ALA A 80 3.97 3.01 7.30
N LEU A 81 5.12 3.07 7.96
CA LEU A 81 5.41 4.08 8.98
C LEU A 81 6.08 5.29 8.33
N CYS A 82 5.54 6.48 8.55
CA CYS A 82 6.19 7.72 8.10
C CYS A 82 7.47 7.98 8.89
N THR A 83 8.59 8.17 8.17
CA THR A 83 9.90 8.47 8.76
C THR A 83 10.43 9.84 8.35
N ASN A 84 9.61 10.66 7.71
CA ASN A 84 9.98 12.01 7.30
C ASN A 84 10.24 12.92 8.50
N LEU A 85 10.93 14.05 8.26
CA LEU A 85 11.46 14.93 9.30
C LEU A 85 10.44 15.29 10.40
N PRO A 86 9.20 15.75 10.10
CA PRO A 86 8.24 16.06 11.18
C PRO A 86 7.93 14.84 12.06
N CYS A 87 7.72 13.66 11.46
CA CYS A 87 7.48 12.43 12.23
C CYS A 87 8.73 12.00 13.01
N ALA A 88 9.92 12.18 12.44
CA ALA A 88 11.19 11.88 13.13
C ALA A 88 11.37 12.74 14.38
N LEU A 89 10.98 14.03 14.33
CA LEU A 89 10.99 14.93 15.48
C LEU A 89 9.96 14.54 16.56
N HIS A 90 8.96 13.74 16.22
CA HIS A 90 7.94 13.17 17.08
C HIS A 90 8.15 11.67 17.37
N ASP A 91 9.40 11.23 17.49
CA ASP A 91 9.78 9.87 17.88
C ASP A 91 9.44 8.76 16.89
N ALA A 92 9.26 9.05 15.57
CA ALA A 92 9.04 8.00 14.58
C ALA A 92 10.20 6.98 14.52
N ALA A 93 11.43 7.38 14.87
CA ALA A 93 12.56 6.46 14.98
C ALA A 93 12.36 5.41 16.10
N LYS A 94 11.79 5.82 17.25
CA LYS A 94 11.44 4.89 18.34
C LYS A 94 10.29 3.97 17.92
N ALA A 95 9.28 4.52 17.23
CA ALA A 95 8.17 3.74 16.68
C ALA A 95 8.67 2.69 15.68
N ALA A 96 9.61 3.05 14.79
CA ALA A 96 10.24 2.13 13.85
C ALA A 96 10.98 0.99 14.55
N ALA A 97 11.85 1.33 15.50
CA ALA A 97 12.61 0.34 16.27
C ALA A 97 11.68 -0.61 17.05
N HIS A 98 10.60 -0.08 17.64
CA HIS A 98 9.61 -0.87 18.35
C HIS A 98 8.89 -1.88 17.41
N LEU A 99 8.44 -1.42 16.24
CA LEU A 99 7.82 -2.30 15.25
C LEU A 99 8.76 -3.38 14.74
N GLN A 100 10.01 -3.03 14.42
CA GLN A 100 11.02 -3.99 13.97
C GLN A 100 11.30 -5.05 15.04
N GLN A 101 11.46 -4.64 16.27
CA GLN A 101 11.67 -5.56 17.40
C GLN A 101 10.45 -6.46 17.63
N LYS A 102 9.25 -5.89 17.63
CA LYS A 102 8.00 -6.59 17.92
C LYS A 102 7.64 -7.61 16.86
N LEU A 103 7.86 -7.28 15.59
CA LEU A 103 7.56 -8.13 14.45
C LEU A 103 8.71 -9.06 14.06
N GLY A 104 9.92 -8.80 14.54
CA GLY A 104 11.13 -9.54 14.21
C GLY A 104 11.56 -9.40 12.74
N ILE A 105 11.21 -8.27 12.09
CA ILE A 105 11.49 -7.98 10.68
C ILE A 105 12.01 -6.56 10.51
N GLY A 106 12.79 -6.35 9.43
CA GLY A 106 13.19 -5.02 8.98
C GLY A 106 12.19 -4.36 8.03
N PHE A 107 12.49 -3.12 7.62
CA PHE A 107 11.74 -2.47 6.55
C PHE A 107 11.89 -3.24 5.22
N GLY A 108 10.79 -3.40 4.50
CA GLY A 108 10.70 -4.16 3.26
C GLY A 108 10.48 -5.66 3.45
N GLU A 109 10.43 -6.13 4.69
CA GLU A 109 10.26 -7.56 5.01
C GLU A 109 8.84 -7.88 5.47
N THR A 110 8.50 -9.16 5.37
CA THR A 110 7.20 -9.72 5.78
C THR A 110 7.43 -10.77 6.86
N THR A 111 6.57 -10.79 7.89
CA THR A 111 6.61 -11.80 8.95
C THR A 111 6.43 -13.22 8.37
N ALA A 112 7.03 -14.22 9.02
CA ALA A 112 7.04 -15.60 8.54
C ALA A 112 5.62 -16.20 8.38
N ASP A 113 4.65 -15.73 9.16
CA ASP A 113 3.24 -16.10 9.05
C ASP A 113 2.48 -15.39 7.91
N GLY A 114 3.15 -14.49 7.18
CA GLY A 114 2.55 -13.72 6.09
C GLY A 114 1.54 -12.67 6.56
N LEU A 115 1.50 -12.33 7.86
CA LEU A 115 0.50 -11.43 8.40
C LEU A 115 0.86 -9.96 8.17
N PHE A 116 2.08 -9.56 8.51
CA PHE A 116 2.53 -8.17 8.44
C PHE A 116 3.68 -7.98 7.47
N THR A 117 3.62 -6.93 6.67
CA THR A 117 4.77 -6.37 5.95
C THR A 117 5.07 -5.00 6.52
N LEU A 118 6.29 -4.77 6.98
CA LEU A 118 6.71 -3.46 7.46
C LEU A 118 7.36 -2.66 6.33
N LYS A 119 6.88 -1.45 6.07
CA LYS A 119 7.43 -0.56 5.05
C LYS A 119 7.79 0.79 5.65
N GLN A 120 8.90 1.33 5.22
CA GLN A 120 9.21 2.73 5.45
C GLN A 120 8.33 3.56 4.51
N GLY A 121 7.56 4.48 5.05
CA GLY A 121 6.69 5.36 4.28
C GLY A 121 7.29 6.76 4.18
N GLU A 122 7.00 7.43 3.08
CA GLU A 122 7.21 8.85 2.92
C GLU A 122 6.10 9.66 3.61
N CYS A 123 6.05 10.97 3.40
CA CYS A 123 5.09 11.84 4.07
C CYS A 123 3.64 11.53 3.65
N PHE A 124 2.78 11.29 4.65
CA PHE A 124 1.33 11.08 4.45
C PHE A 124 0.50 12.36 4.64
N GLY A 125 1.14 13.53 4.80
CA GLY A 125 0.46 14.80 4.95
C GLY A 125 -0.19 15.06 6.32
N ALA A 126 0.00 14.18 7.29
CA ALA A 126 -0.63 14.25 8.63
C ALA A 126 0.38 14.59 9.74
N CYS A 127 1.25 15.58 9.50
CA CYS A 127 2.34 15.92 10.41
C CYS A 127 1.88 16.39 11.80
N GLY A 128 0.65 16.94 11.91
CA GLY A 128 0.06 17.33 13.20
C GLY A 128 -0.28 16.14 14.11
N ASP A 129 -0.36 14.95 13.54
CA ASP A 129 -0.76 13.71 14.22
C ASP A 129 0.42 12.74 14.40
N ALA A 130 1.64 13.23 14.22
CA ALA A 130 2.85 12.42 14.23
C ALA A 130 3.09 11.70 15.57
N PRO A 131 3.70 10.50 15.57
CA PRO A 131 4.06 9.69 14.38
C PRO A 131 2.82 9.06 13.74
N VAL A 132 2.84 8.93 12.40
CA VAL A 132 1.70 8.36 11.66
C VAL A 132 2.10 7.08 10.92
N LEU A 133 1.14 6.16 10.82
CA LEU A 133 1.27 4.89 10.14
C LEU A 133 0.05 4.67 9.23
N LEU A 134 0.28 4.13 8.05
CA LEU A 134 -0.76 3.82 7.08
C LEU A 134 -0.89 2.30 6.91
N VAL A 135 -2.08 1.76 7.17
CA VAL A 135 -2.39 0.34 6.98
C VAL A 135 -3.02 0.13 5.60
N ASN A 136 -2.44 -0.72 4.78
CA ASN A 136 -2.94 -1.13 3.46
C ASN A 136 -3.32 0.04 2.53
N ASN A 137 -2.64 1.17 2.62
CA ASN A 137 -2.93 2.41 1.89
C ASN A 137 -4.35 2.99 2.14
N LYS A 138 -5.06 2.56 3.19
CA LYS A 138 -6.48 2.89 3.44
C LYS A 138 -6.73 3.51 4.80
N ARG A 139 -6.16 2.94 5.86
CA ARG A 139 -6.38 3.39 7.23
C ARG A 139 -5.15 4.16 7.72
N LEU A 140 -5.30 5.48 7.88
CA LEU A 140 -4.31 6.31 8.56
C LEU A 140 -4.48 6.17 10.08
N CYS A 141 -3.38 5.90 10.76
CA CYS A 141 -3.31 5.79 12.22
C CYS A 141 -2.40 6.90 12.76
N SER A 142 -2.93 7.69 13.69
CA SER A 142 -2.28 8.86 14.29
C SER A 142 -1.66 8.53 15.64
N TRP A 143 -0.65 9.32 16.06
CA TRP A 143 0.05 9.21 17.35
C TRP A 143 0.55 7.80 17.67
N MET A 144 1.17 7.17 16.68
CA MET A 144 1.61 5.78 16.72
C MET A 144 2.90 5.62 17.55
N HIS A 145 2.82 5.95 18.84
CA HIS A 145 3.84 5.62 19.83
C HIS A 145 3.78 4.12 20.20
N PRO A 146 4.79 3.56 20.87
CA PRO A 146 4.89 2.11 21.11
C PRO A 146 3.63 1.43 21.66
N GLU A 147 2.95 2.04 22.63
CA GLU A 147 1.72 1.50 23.23
C GLU A 147 0.56 1.45 22.23
N ALA A 148 0.39 2.50 21.43
CA ALA A 148 -0.63 2.55 20.38
C ALA A 148 -0.34 1.53 19.25
N LEU A 149 0.94 1.34 18.92
CA LEU A 149 1.37 0.31 17.97
C LEU A 149 1.06 -1.10 18.48
N ASP A 150 1.30 -1.40 19.75
CA ASP A 150 0.95 -2.70 20.35
C ASP A 150 -0.56 -2.97 20.27
N GLY A 151 -1.38 -1.95 20.56
CA GLY A 151 -2.83 -2.02 20.42
C GLY A 151 -3.27 -2.30 18.97
N LEU A 152 -2.69 -1.59 18.01
CA LEU A 152 -2.98 -1.78 16.59
C LEU A 152 -2.60 -3.19 16.11
N LEU A 153 -1.41 -3.68 16.48
CA LEU A 153 -0.96 -5.03 16.10
C LEU A 153 -1.88 -6.12 16.68
N ALA A 154 -2.33 -5.95 17.93
CA ALA A 154 -3.26 -6.88 18.57
C ALA A 154 -4.64 -6.88 17.87
N GLU A 155 -5.17 -5.69 17.53
CA GLU A 155 -6.42 -5.52 16.78
C GLU A 155 -6.35 -6.25 15.43
N LEU A 156 -5.33 -5.93 14.60
CA LEU A 156 -5.16 -6.51 13.27
C LEU A 156 -4.94 -8.04 13.32
N SER A 157 -4.21 -8.52 14.33
CA SER A 157 -4.01 -9.96 14.54
C SER A 157 -5.31 -10.68 14.91
N ALA A 158 -6.19 -10.03 15.67
CA ALA A 158 -7.51 -10.58 16.02
C ALA A 158 -8.45 -10.60 14.82
N GLU A 159 -8.42 -9.54 13.99
CA GLU A 159 -9.20 -9.48 12.74
C GLU A 159 -8.77 -10.56 11.72
N ALA A 160 -7.48 -10.90 11.69
CA ALA A 160 -6.96 -11.91 10.78
C ALA A 160 -7.46 -13.32 11.06
N LYS A 161 -7.86 -13.59 12.32
CA LYS A 161 -8.32 -14.90 12.80
C LYS A 161 -9.83 -15.11 12.62
N ARG A 162 -10.56 -14.09 12.21
CA ARG A 162 -12.00 -14.13 11.93
C ARG A 162 -12.26 -14.49 10.46
#